data_c732bd3c25d2b9475ca69300ba35651b
#
_entry.id   c732bd3c25d2b9475ca69300ba35651b
#
_cell.length_a   1.000
_cell.length_b   1.000
_cell.length_c   1.000
_cell.angle_alpha   90.00
_cell.angle_beta   90.00
_cell.angle_gamma   90.00
#
_symmetry.space_group_name_H-M   'P 1'
#
loop_
_entity.id
_entity.type
_entity.pdbx_description
1 polymer ?
#
loop_
_entity_poly.entity_id
_entity_poly.type
_entity_poly.pdbx_seq_one_letter_code
_entity_poly.pdbx_strand_id
1 'polypeptide(L)'
;EMSASLVGSEMCIRDRATDPDSDRIGVALRNKKGEYVLLNGNQTLVLLLSYQLTRWAERGELDGNQYVVKTIVTSQMANAVAEHFKVKCYDCLTGFKYIAKIIRENEGKAKYIGGGEESFGYLAGDYVRDKDAVSACSLAAEAAAWAMDTMGLTLYEWLQELYVKYGFYREGLVSVVRKGKEGAELIQKMMVDFRANPPKAILGSEVVKINDFQTLETLDVKTGAKTAIEQDRSNVLQWFTADGTAVSVRPSGTEPKIKFYFGVKAPLASVADFDKTLAELDAKIEGIKKDLKLE
;
A
#
# COMPACT_ATOMS: atom_id res chain seq x y z
N GLU A 1 -12.46 -22.46 16.57
CA GLU A 1 -13.87 -22.51 16.15
C GLU A 1 -14.51 -21.14 16.47
N MET A 2 -14.51 -20.25 15.47
CA MET A 2 -15.36 -19.06 15.58
C MET A 2 -16.80 -19.50 15.35
N SER A 3 -17.66 -19.28 16.32
CA SER A 3 -19.04 -19.76 16.27
C SER A 3 -19.80 -19.12 15.10
N ALA A 4 -20.47 -19.98 14.33
CA ALA A 4 -21.31 -19.64 13.19
C ALA A 4 -22.58 -18.82 13.56
N SER A 5 -22.70 -18.26 14.76
CA SER A 5 -23.91 -17.63 15.25
C SER A 5 -24.08 -16.14 14.87
N LEU A 6 -23.15 -15.56 14.10
CA LEU A 6 -23.32 -14.23 13.51
C LEU A 6 -23.83 -14.29 12.05
N VAL A 7 -24.27 -15.43 11.60
CA VAL A 7 -24.89 -15.63 10.29
C VAL A 7 -26.39 -15.32 10.38
N GLY A 8 -26.72 -14.09 10.64
CA GLY A 8 -28.05 -13.56 10.41
C GLY A 8 -28.00 -12.68 9.17
N SER A 9 -28.70 -13.13 8.12
CA SER A 9 -29.07 -12.36 6.93
C SER A 9 -28.01 -11.43 6.32
N GLU A 10 -27.37 -11.89 5.25
CA GLU A 10 -27.02 -11.13 4.05
C GLU A 10 -26.22 -9.81 4.15
N MET A 11 -25.55 -9.51 5.24
CA MET A 11 -24.68 -8.35 5.26
C MET A 11 -23.27 -8.68 4.80
N CYS A 12 -22.74 -7.83 3.95
CA CYS A 12 -21.63 -7.99 3.05
C CYS A 12 -20.23 -8.04 3.67
N ILE A 13 -20.08 -7.97 4.97
CA ILE A 13 -18.84 -8.27 5.67
C ILE A 13 -19.08 -9.50 6.53
N ARG A 14 -18.45 -10.61 6.19
CA ARG A 14 -18.64 -11.79 7.01
C ARG A 14 -17.50 -12.03 7.98
N ASP A 15 -16.26 -11.79 7.58
CA ASP A 15 -15.16 -12.18 8.44
C ASP A 15 -14.06 -11.11 8.51
N ARG A 16 -13.80 -10.66 9.72
CA ARG A 16 -12.65 -9.86 10.10
C ARG A 16 -11.90 -10.62 11.16
N ALA A 17 -10.58 -10.62 11.04
CA ALA A 17 -9.73 -11.25 12.02
C ALA A 17 -8.54 -10.34 12.33
N THR A 18 -8.04 -10.45 13.54
CA THR A 18 -6.73 -9.93 13.91
C THR A 18 -5.72 -11.05 13.95
N ASP A 19 -4.45 -10.73 13.83
CA ASP A 19 -3.37 -11.63 14.20
C ASP A 19 -3.26 -11.76 15.73
N PRO A 20 -2.39 -12.66 16.26
CA PRO A 20 -2.36 -12.97 17.69
C PRO A 20 -2.07 -11.78 18.62
N ASP A 21 -1.29 -10.81 18.17
CA ASP A 21 -0.96 -9.58 18.91
C ASP A 21 -1.88 -8.40 18.58
N SER A 22 -2.92 -8.64 17.75
CA SER A 22 -4.01 -7.72 17.43
C SER A 22 -3.56 -6.39 16.82
N ASP A 23 -2.47 -6.41 16.06
CA ASP A 23 -1.94 -5.23 15.39
C ASP A 23 -2.22 -5.21 13.87
N ARG A 24 -2.63 -6.33 13.27
CA ARG A 24 -2.97 -6.46 11.84
C ARG A 24 -4.37 -6.99 11.64
N ILE A 25 -5.02 -6.46 10.61
CA ILE A 25 -6.40 -6.80 10.25
C ILE A 25 -6.46 -7.64 8.97
N GLY A 26 -7.14 -8.77 9.00
CA GLY A 26 -7.58 -9.53 7.83
C GLY A 26 -9.05 -9.27 7.54
N VAL A 27 -9.40 -9.05 6.28
CA VAL A 27 -10.79 -8.83 5.84
C VAL A 27 -11.13 -9.79 4.71
N ALA A 28 -12.18 -10.59 4.90
CA ALA A 28 -12.75 -11.47 3.89
C ALA A 28 -14.11 -10.93 3.46
N LEU A 29 -14.32 -10.77 2.17
CA LEU A 29 -15.53 -10.23 1.56
C LEU A 29 -16.13 -11.25 0.58
N ARG A 30 -17.42 -11.15 0.30
CA ARG A 30 -18.02 -11.88 -0.82
C ARG A 30 -18.01 -11.04 -2.09
N ASN A 31 -17.58 -11.67 -3.19
CA ASN A 31 -17.72 -11.11 -4.53
C ASN A 31 -19.16 -11.34 -5.07
N LYS A 32 -19.45 -10.81 -6.27
CA LYS A 32 -20.77 -10.98 -6.93
C LYS A 32 -21.14 -12.43 -7.21
N LYS A 33 -20.17 -13.34 -7.25
CA LYS A 33 -20.41 -14.78 -7.44
C LYS A 33 -20.69 -15.51 -6.12
N GLY A 34 -20.66 -14.81 -4.98
CA GLY A 34 -20.82 -15.37 -3.65
C GLY A 34 -19.54 -16.03 -3.09
N GLU A 35 -18.41 -15.93 -3.79
CA GLU A 35 -17.12 -16.49 -3.38
C GLU A 35 -16.42 -15.53 -2.40
N TYR A 36 -15.70 -16.11 -1.43
CA TYR A 36 -14.90 -15.32 -0.51
C TYR A 36 -13.61 -14.82 -1.17
N VAL A 37 -13.36 -13.53 -1.03
CA VAL A 37 -12.14 -12.85 -1.46
C VAL A 37 -11.47 -12.26 -0.22
N LEU A 38 -10.21 -12.62 0.00
CA LEU A 38 -9.37 -12.00 1.02
C LEU A 38 -8.79 -10.71 0.45
N LEU A 39 -9.05 -9.58 1.11
CA LEU A 39 -8.38 -8.34 0.78
C LEU A 39 -6.92 -8.42 1.22
N ASN A 40 -6.01 -7.94 0.37
CA ASN A 40 -4.64 -7.72 0.80
C ASN A 40 -4.52 -6.40 1.60
N GLY A 41 -3.37 -6.18 2.26
CA GLY A 41 -3.17 -5.00 3.11
C GLY A 41 -3.28 -3.68 2.36
N ASN A 42 -2.86 -3.61 1.09
CA ASN A 42 -3.03 -2.43 0.25
C ASN A 42 -4.50 -2.11 -0.03
N GLN A 43 -5.29 -3.12 -0.37
CA GLN A 43 -6.73 -2.97 -0.61
C GLN A 43 -7.48 -2.56 0.64
N THR A 44 -7.16 -3.19 1.78
CA THR A 44 -7.72 -2.83 3.08
C THR A 44 -7.40 -1.39 3.44
N LEU A 45 -6.14 -0.99 3.32
CA LEU A 45 -5.72 0.38 3.60
C LEU A 45 -6.45 1.40 2.73
N VAL A 46 -6.52 1.17 1.43
CA VAL A 46 -7.19 2.10 0.49
C VAL A 46 -8.67 2.24 0.81
N LEU A 47 -9.37 1.14 1.12
CA LEU A 47 -10.79 1.17 1.51
C LEU A 47 -11.00 1.97 2.79
N LEU A 48 -10.26 1.65 3.87
CA LEU A 48 -10.40 2.34 5.15
C LEU A 48 -10.06 3.82 5.03
N LEU A 49 -9.00 4.14 4.29
CA LEU A 49 -8.59 5.52 4.05
C LEU A 49 -9.64 6.29 3.23
N SER A 50 -10.17 5.68 2.17
CA SER A 50 -11.23 6.28 1.34
C SER A 50 -12.49 6.53 2.16
N TYR A 51 -12.86 5.59 3.03
CA TYR A 51 -13.99 5.74 3.94
C TYR A 51 -13.78 6.93 4.88
N GLN A 52 -12.66 6.95 5.62
CA GLN A 52 -12.38 8.02 6.56
C GLN A 52 -12.37 9.40 5.90
N LEU A 53 -11.68 9.53 4.76
CA LEU A 53 -11.61 10.82 4.05
C LEU A 53 -12.97 11.26 3.53
N THR A 54 -13.81 10.33 3.04
CA THR A 54 -15.18 10.64 2.63
C THR A 54 -16.01 11.14 3.81
N ARG A 55 -15.96 10.44 4.96
CA ARG A 55 -16.73 10.85 6.15
C ARG A 55 -16.27 12.18 6.72
N TRP A 56 -14.95 12.45 6.69
CA TRP A 56 -14.42 13.75 7.10
C TRP A 56 -14.87 14.88 6.16
N ALA A 57 -14.86 14.63 4.85
CA ALA A 57 -15.34 15.59 3.86
C ALA A 57 -16.84 15.88 4.02
N GLU A 58 -17.67 14.84 4.19
CA GLU A 58 -19.12 14.98 4.39
C GLU A 58 -19.47 15.78 5.66
N ARG A 59 -18.65 15.66 6.71
CA ARG A 59 -18.82 16.45 7.95
C ARG A 59 -18.25 17.86 7.87
N GLY A 60 -17.61 18.23 6.75
CA GLY A 60 -16.95 19.53 6.60
C GLY A 60 -15.72 19.71 7.50
N GLU A 61 -15.08 18.60 7.89
CA GLU A 61 -13.94 18.61 8.82
C GLU A 61 -12.57 18.72 8.11
N LEU A 62 -12.54 18.73 6.77
CA LEU A 62 -11.32 18.90 5.99
C LEU A 62 -11.06 20.40 5.76
N ASP A 63 -10.22 20.99 6.60
CA ASP A 63 -9.85 22.42 6.55
C ASP A 63 -8.45 22.67 5.96
N GLY A 64 -7.78 21.62 5.45
CA GLY A 64 -6.43 21.68 4.88
C GLY A 64 -5.31 21.38 5.88
N ASN A 65 -5.63 21.16 7.15
CA ASN A 65 -4.65 20.85 8.20
C ASN A 65 -4.66 19.38 8.62
N GLN A 66 -5.18 18.51 7.76
CA GLN A 66 -5.20 17.07 7.99
C GLN A 66 -4.14 16.38 7.15
N TYR A 67 -3.74 15.19 7.62
CA TYR A 67 -2.81 14.34 6.89
C TYR A 67 -3.09 12.85 7.13
N VAL A 68 -2.58 12.06 6.21
CA VAL A 68 -2.55 10.60 6.25
C VAL A 68 -1.12 10.12 6.05
N VAL A 69 -0.81 8.90 6.48
CA VAL A 69 0.55 8.36 6.38
C VAL A 69 0.51 6.94 5.83
N LYS A 70 1.42 6.63 4.90
CA LYS A 70 1.66 5.26 4.44
C LYS A 70 3.15 4.98 4.29
N THR A 71 3.51 3.70 4.13
CA THR A 71 4.91 3.38 3.82
C THR A 71 5.21 3.56 2.33
N ILE A 72 6.49 3.76 2.00
CA ILE A 72 6.98 3.92 0.63
C ILE A 72 6.70 2.72 -0.27
N VAL A 73 6.43 1.54 0.28
CA VAL A 73 6.10 0.30 -0.45
C VAL A 73 4.61 -0.02 -0.48
N THR A 74 3.81 0.78 0.22
CA THR A 74 2.34 0.70 0.20
C THR A 74 1.79 1.32 -1.08
N SER A 75 0.63 0.87 -1.53
CA SER A 75 -0.02 1.29 -2.77
C SER A 75 -0.01 2.79 -3.01
N GLN A 76 0.40 3.20 -4.21
CA GLN A 76 0.32 4.59 -4.65
C GLN A 76 -1.13 5.08 -4.83
N MET A 77 -2.09 4.18 -4.82
CA MET A 77 -3.51 4.55 -4.83
C MET A 77 -3.89 5.39 -3.60
N ALA A 78 -3.25 5.16 -2.45
CA ALA A 78 -3.47 5.98 -1.25
C ALA A 78 -3.10 7.45 -1.48
N ASN A 79 -2.03 7.73 -2.26
CA ASN A 79 -1.68 9.10 -2.64
C ASN A 79 -2.78 9.72 -3.54
N ALA A 80 -3.28 8.96 -4.54
CA ALA A 80 -4.32 9.44 -5.44
C ALA A 80 -5.64 9.73 -4.69
N VAL A 81 -5.99 8.89 -3.71
CA VAL A 81 -7.15 9.13 -2.83
C VAL A 81 -6.95 10.39 -2.00
N ALA A 82 -5.81 10.53 -1.32
CA ALA A 82 -5.53 11.70 -0.49
C ALA A 82 -5.51 13.02 -1.31
N GLU A 83 -4.92 12.99 -2.51
CA GLU A 83 -4.90 14.11 -3.45
C GLU A 83 -6.31 14.56 -3.86
N HIS A 84 -7.21 13.61 -4.13
CA HIS A 84 -8.61 13.91 -4.44
C HIS A 84 -9.30 14.73 -3.35
N PHE A 85 -9.03 14.40 -2.08
CA PHE A 85 -9.56 15.12 -0.93
C PHE A 85 -8.70 16.33 -0.52
N LYS A 86 -7.63 16.63 -1.24
CA LYS A 86 -6.64 17.69 -0.93
C LYS A 86 -6.03 17.52 0.46
N VAL A 87 -5.86 16.30 0.90
CA VAL A 87 -5.24 15.92 2.18
C VAL A 87 -3.80 15.51 1.91
N LYS A 88 -2.87 15.98 2.74
CA LYS A 88 -1.46 15.62 2.61
C LYS A 88 -1.24 14.15 2.93
N CYS A 89 -0.59 13.42 2.02
CA CYS A 89 -0.15 12.05 2.23
C CYS A 89 1.36 12.04 2.48
N TYR A 90 1.79 11.58 3.65
CA TYR A 90 3.19 11.35 3.92
C TYR A 90 3.58 9.93 3.56
N ASP A 91 4.66 9.79 2.81
CA ASP A 91 5.34 8.53 2.57
C ASP A 91 6.48 8.37 3.58
N CYS A 92 6.58 7.23 4.27
CA CYS A 92 7.67 6.96 5.21
C CYS A 92 8.30 5.59 4.96
N LEU A 93 9.44 5.32 5.56
CA LEU A 93 10.07 3.99 5.53
C LEU A 93 9.16 2.92 6.13
N THR A 94 9.38 1.66 5.75
CA THR A 94 8.64 0.51 6.30
C THR A 94 8.93 0.31 7.79
N GLY A 95 7.87 0.08 8.53
CA GLY A 95 7.86 -0.08 9.98
C GLY A 95 7.06 1.01 10.66
N PHE A 96 6.09 0.60 11.47
CA PHE A 96 5.11 1.52 12.04
C PHE A 96 5.72 2.62 12.91
N LYS A 97 6.92 2.40 13.44
CA LYS A 97 7.70 3.43 14.16
C LYS A 97 7.91 4.71 13.34
N TYR A 98 7.98 4.62 12.00
CA TYR A 98 8.13 5.79 11.13
C TYR A 98 6.80 6.54 10.94
N ILE A 99 5.68 5.81 10.91
CA ILE A 99 4.34 6.40 10.96
C ILE A 99 4.17 7.13 12.29
N ALA A 100 4.47 6.46 13.42
CA ALA A 100 4.41 7.04 14.75
C ALA A 100 5.33 8.28 14.90
N LYS A 101 6.52 8.28 14.28
CA LYS A 101 7.42 9.43 14.23
C LYS A 101 6.75 10.64 13.57
N ILE A 102 6.14 10.45 12.39
CA ILE A 102 5.43 11.52 11.68
C ILE A 102 4.26 12.04 12.51
N ILE A 103 3.49 11.15 13.16
CA ILE A 103 2.40 11.57 14.04
C ILE A 103 2.94 12.44 15.17
N ARG A 104 4.03 12.04 15.84
CA ARG A 104 4.66 12.79 16.91
C ARG A 104 5.18 14.16 16.44
N GLU A 105 5.80 14.26 15.28
CA GLU A 105 6.35 15.50 14.73
C GLU A 105 5.26 16.51 14.35
N ASN A 106 4.06 16.03 14.05
CA ASN A 106 2.89 16.84 13.70
C ASN A 106 1.91 17.05 14.87
N GLU A 107 2.21 16.54 16.06
CA GLU A 107 1.36 16.68 17.25
C GLU A 107 1.16 18.16 17.60
N GLY A 108 -0.11 18.56 17.75
CA GLY A 108 -0.49 19.97 17.99
C GLY A 108 -0.36 20.91 16.78
N LYS A 109 0.11 20.42 15.62
CA LYS A 109 0.28 21.21 14.39
C LYS A 109 -0.71 20.83 13.29
N ALA A 110 -0.95 19.55 13.11
CA ALA A 110 -1.84 19.01 12.10
C ALA A 110 -2.53 17.76 12.62
N LYS A 111 -3.69 17.41 12.05
CA LYS A 111 -4.52 16.32 12.53
C LYS A 111 -4.33 15.07 11.69
N TYR A 112 -3.88 13.98 12.33
CA TYR A 112 -3.79 12.67 11.71
C TYR A 112 -5.17 12.05 11.55
N ILE A 113 -5.50 11.58 10.35
CA ILE A 113 -6.76 10.89 10.05
C ILE A 113 -6.58 9.38 10.17
N GLY A 114 -5.60 8.83 9.45
CA GLY A 114 -5.37 7.40 9.39
C GLY A 114 -4.20 7.06 8.48
N GLY A 115 -3.83 5.79 8.46
CA GLY A 115 -2.77 5.29 7.62
C GLY A 115 -2.28 3.92 8.05
N GLY A 116 -1.30 3.40 7.32
CA GLY A 116 -0.82 2.05 7.61
C GLY A 116 0.20 1.52 6.62
N GLU A 117 0.30 0.20 6.62
CA GLU A 117 1.28 -0.58 5.87
C GLU A 117 0.59 -1.61 4.98
N GLU A 118 1.25 -1.98 3.86
CA GLU A 118 0.82 -3.07 2.98
C GLU A 118 0.74 -4.42 3.68
N SER A 119 1.39 -4.55 4.84
CA SER A 119 1.42 -5.75 5.67
C SER A 119 0.26 -5.85 6.66
N PHE A 120 -0.91 -5.31 6.27
CA PHE A 120 -2.18 -5.38 7.01
C PHE A 120 -2.26 -4.51 8.27
N GLY A 121 -1.24 -3.70 8.58
CA GLY A 121 -1.27 -2.78 9.71
C GLY A 121 -2.02 -1.49 9.36
N TYR A 122 -2.98 -1.10 10.18
CA TYR A 122 -3.73 0.16 10.05
C TYR A 122 -3.88 0.85 11.42
N LEU A 123 -3.87 2.17 11.42
CA LEU A 123 -4.17 2.99 12.58
C LEU A 123 -5.18 4.07 12.19
N ALA A 124 -6.33 4.08 12.85
CA ALA A 124 -7.37 5.08 12.68
C ALA A 124 -7.28 6.11 13.82
N GLY A 125 -6.91 7.35 13.50
CA GLY A 125 -6.68 8.38 14.52
C GLY A 125 -5.36 8.21 15.27
N ASP A 126 -5.12 9.03 16.29
CA ASP A 126 -3.80 9.19 16.94
C ASP A 126 -3.77 8.88 18.44
N TYR A 127 -4.77 8.14 18.94
CA TYR A 127 -4.88 7.75 20.35
C TYR A 127 -3.89 6.66 20.79
N VAL A 128 -3.30 5.93 19.85
CA VAL A 128 -2.15 5.04 20.08
C VAL A 128 -1.03 5.35 19.08
N ARG A 129 0.15 4.75 19.26
CA ARG A 129 1.33 5.03 18.40
C ARG A 129 1.83 3.77 17.69
N ASP A 130 0.96 2.79 17.54
CA ASP A 130 1.20 1.58 16.75
C ASP A 130 -0.09 1.18 16.02
N LYS A 131 0.02 0.19 15.15
CA LYS A 131 -1.10 -0.44 14.46
C LYS A 131 -2.14 -0.92 15.47
N ASP A 132 -3.41 -0.73 15.14
CA ASP A 132 -4.51 -1.18 16.00
C ASP A 132 -5.57 -1.90 15.16
N ALA A 133 -5.52 -3.22 15.17
CA ALA A 133 -6.47 -4.02 14.42
C ALA A 133 -7.86 -4.05 15.06
N VAL A 134 -8.00 -3.79 16.35
CA VAL A 134 -9.30 -3.75 17.01
C VAL A 134 -10.12 -2.57 16.49
N SER A 135 -9.55 -1.38 16.47
CA SER A 135 -10.21 -0.20 15.89
C SER A 135 -10.36 -0.33 14.37
N ALA A 136 -9.38 -0.90 13.67
CA ALA A 136 -9.46 -1.13 12.23
C ALA A 136 -10.57 -2.12 11.86
N CYS A 137 -10.82 -3.16 12.65
CA CYS A 137 -11.97 -4.07 12.48
C CYS A 137 -13.31 -3.35 12.66
N SER A 138 -13.42 -2.47 13.65
CA SER A 138 -14.62 -1.66 13.87
C SER A 138 -14.84 -0.69 12.71
N LEU A 139 -13.77 -0.02 12.25
CA LEU A 139 -13.82 0.88 11.11
C LEU A 139 -14.21 0.15 9.81
N ALA A 140 -13.71 -1.07 9.58
CA ALA A 140 -14.08 -1.88 8.43
C ALA A 140 -15.57 -2.27 8.43
N ALA A 141 -16.13 -2.56 9.63
CA ALA A 141 -17.57 -2.82 9.78
C ALA A 141 -18.41 -1.59 9.45
N GLU A 142 -18.01 -0.45 10.01
CA GLU A 142 -18.69 0.82 9.79
C GLU A 142 -18.64 1.21 8.30
N ALA A 143 -17.45 1.08 7.66
CA ALA A 143 -17.28 1.35 6.24
C ALA A 143 -18.21 0.48 5.36
N ALA A 144 -18.40 -0.79 5.72
CA ALA A 144 -19.26 -1.68 4.96
C ALA A 144 -20.75 -1.36 5.15
N ALA A 145 -21.17 -1.08 6.38
CA ALA A 145 -22.54 -0.64 6.63
C ALA A 145 -22.84 0.65 5.88
N TRP A 146 -21.92 1.62 5.95
CA TRP A 146 -22.05 2.89 5.23
C TRP A 146 -22.11 2.70 3.71
N ALA A 147 -21.24 1.87 3.12
CA ALA A 147 -21.25 1.61 1.68
C ALA A 147 -22.56 0.98 1.22
N MET A 148 -23.11 0.04 2.02
CA MET A 148 -24.39 -0.59 1.74
C MET A 148 -25.55 0.40 1.86
N ASP A 149 -25.61 1.19 2.95
CA ASP A 149 -26.70 2.11 3.22
C ASP A 149 -26.73 3.29 2.26
N THR A 150 -25.56 3.82 1.87
CA THR A 150 -25.49 5.03 1.06
C THR A 150 -25.39 4.78 -0.45
N MET A 151 -24.76 3.65 -0.85
CA MET A 151 -24.48 3.35 -2.24
C MET A 151 -25.14 2.04 -2.73
N GLY A 152 -25.66 1.21 -1.83
CA GLY A 152 -26.14 -0.14 -2.16
C GLY A 152 -25.02 -1.09 -2.59
N LEU A 153 -23.77 -0.82 -2.22
CA LEU A 153 -22.59 -1.57 -2.63
C LEU A 153 -21.98 -2.35 -1.46
N THR A 154 -21.48 -3.53 -1.76
CA THR A 154 -20.55 -4.22 -0.87
C THR A 154 -19.20 -3.49 -0.84
N LEU A 155 -18.34 -3.73 0.17
CA LEU A 155 -16.98 -3.19 0.16
C LEU A 155 -16.17 -3.66 -1.04
N TYR A 156 -16.41 -4.88 -1.54
CA TYR A 156 -15.72 -5.38 -2.72
C TYR A 156 -16.12 -4.63 -3.99
N GLU A 157 -17.41 -4.36 -4.15
CA GLU A 157 -17.93 -3.55 -5.26
C GLU A 157 -17.47 -2.11 -5.15
N TRP A 158 -17.47 -1.55 -3.96
CA TRP A 158 -16.95 -0.20 -3.73
C TRP A 158 -15.44 -0.11 -4.06
N LEU A 159 -14.64 -1.12 -3.71
CA LEU A 159 -13.24 -1.17 -4.12
C LEU A 159 -13.08 -1.13 -5.65
N GLN A 160 -13.95 -1.82 -6.39
CA GLN A 160 -13.94 -1.79 -7.86
C GLN A 160 -14.28 -0.39 -8.39
N GLU A 161 -15.25 0.30 -7.80
CA GLU A 161 -15.57 1.69 -8.14
C GLU A 161 -14.42 2.65 -7.81
N LEU A 162 -13.70 2.42 -6.71
CA LEU A 162 -12.48 3.19 -6.40
C LEU A 162 -11.40 2.99 -7.45
N TYR A 163 -11.25 1.78 -7.99
CA TYR A 163 -10.33 1.53 -9.10
C TYR A 163 -10.75 2.22 -10.40
N VAL A 164 -12.05 2.30 -10.67
CA VAL A 164 -12.57 3.10 -11.81
C VAL A 164 -12.24 4.58 -11.61
N LYS A 165 -12.42 5.07 -10.40
CA LYS A 165 -12.23 6.49 -10.07
C LYS A 165 -10.76 6.94 -10.06
N TYR A 166 -9.86 6.12 -9.51
CA TYR A 166 -8.46 6.50 -9.25
C TYR A 166 -7.44 5.78 -10.12
N GLY A 167 -7.88 4.81 -10.92
CA GLY A 167 -7.05 3.86 -11.65
C GLY A 167 -6.90 2.53 -10.91
N PHE A 168 -6.68 1.47 -11.64
CA PHE A 168 -6.47 0.14 -11.07
C PHE A 168 -5.00 -0.04 -10.71
N TYR A 169 -4.72 0.02 -9.42
CA TYR A 169 -3.41 -0.27 -8.84
C TYR A 169 -3.35 -1.74 -8.42
N ARG A 170 -2.26 -2.41 -8.78
CA ARG A 170 -2.00 -3.79 -8.41
C ARG A 170 -0.59 -3.90 -7.86
N GLU A 171 -0.46 -4.52 -6.69
CA GLU A 171 0.81 -4.69 -6.02
C GLU A 171 1.20 -6.17 -5.97
N GLY A 172 2.53 -6.40 -5.96
CA GLY A 172 3.14 -7.71 -5.80
C GLY A 172 4.35 -7.66 -4.88
N LEU A 173 4.67 -8.80 -4.30
CA LEU A 173 5.83 -8.96 -3.42
C LEU A 173 6.56 -10.27 -3.76
N VAL A 174 7.88 -10.18 -3.92
CA VAL A 174 8.77 -11.34 -3.99
C VAL A 174 9.79 -11.24 -2.88
N SER A 175 9.99 -12.34 -2.16
CA SER A 175 11.03 -12.47 -1.15
C SER A 175 12.06 -13.50 -1.61
N VAL A 176 13.26 -13.06 -1.95
CA VAL A 176 14.37 -13.92 -2.35
C VAL A 176 15.19 -14.24 -1.10
N VAL A 177 15.19 -15.51 -0.69
CA VAL A 177 15.94 -15.99 0.48
C VAL A 177 17.28 -16.55 0.02
N ARG A 178 18.36 -16.17 0.69
CA ARG A 178 19.71 -16.71 0.48
C ARG A 178 20.29 -17.13 1.83
N LYS A 179 20.32 -18.43 2.08
CA LYS A 179 20.71 -18.98 3.39
C LYS A 179 22.19 -18.78 3.71
N GLY A 180 22.49 -18.64 5.01
CA GLY A 180 23.85 -18.60 5.54
C GLY A 180 24.56 -17.25 5.36
N LYS A 181 25.83 -17.20 5.79
CA LYS A 181 26.67 -16.00 5.73
C LYS A 181 26.92 -15.54 4.31
N GLU A 182 27.25 -16.47 3.41
CA GLU A 182 27.46 -16.21 1.99
C GLU A 182 26.20 -15.61 1.32
N GLY A 183 25.01 -16.10 1.73
CA GLY A 183 23.75 -15.56 1.26
C GLY A 183 23.51 -14.10 1.70
N ALA A 184 23.87 -13.76 2.93
CA ALA A 184 23.79 -12.38 3.41
C ALA A 184 24.77 -11.45 2.65
N GLU A 185 26.01 -11.90 2.40
CA GLU A 185 27.00 -11.16 1.63
C GLU A 185 26.55 -10.96 0.17
N LEU A 186 25.93 -11.98 -0.43
CA LEU A 186 25.35 -11.87 -1.78
C LEU A 186 24.24 -10.81 -1.84
N ILE A 187 23.34 -10.77 -0.85
CA ILE A 187 22.28 -9.75 -0.78
C ILE A 187 22.88 -8.33 -0.69
N GLN A 188 23.91 -8.14 0.14
CA GLN A 188 24.58 -6.84 0.23
C GLN A 188 25.23 -6.46 -1.11
N LYS A 189 25.89 -7.41 -1.76
CA LYS A 189 26.45 -7.20 -3.10
C LYS A 189 25.39 -6.82 -4.12
N MET A 190 24.24 -7.50 -4.12
CA MET A 190 23.11 -7.14 -5.00
C MET A 190 22.71 -5.67 -4.84
N MET A 191 22.62 -5.17 -3.59
CA MET A 191 22.27 -3.76 -3.35
C MET A 191 23.35 -2.79 -3.83
N VAL A 192 24.63 -3.16 -3.73
CA VAL A 192 25.75 -2.38 -4.29
C VAL A 192 25.67 -2.36 -5.81
N ASP A 193 25.45 -3.53 -6.44
CA ASP A 193 25.35 -3.67 -7.88
C ASP A 193 24.15 -2.89 -8.45
N PHE A 194 23.00 -2.92 -7.80
CA PHE A 194 21.80 -2.14 -8.18
C PHE A 194 22.02 -0.62 -8.06
N ARG A 195 22.85 -0.15 -7.13
CA ARG A 195 23.24 1.26 -7.05
C ARG A 195 24.21 1.68 -8.13
N ALA A 196 25.22 0.84 -8.38
CA ALA A 196 26.21 1.11 -9.41
C ALA A 196 25.63 1.03 -10.83
N ASN A 197 24.71 0.08 -11.06
CA ASN A 197 24.12 -0.22 -12.35
C ASN A 197 22.59 -0.38 -12.22
N PRO A 198 21.85 0.71 -11.96
CA PRO A 198 20.41 0.63 -11.89
C PRO A 198 19.80 0.22 -13.23
N PRO A 199 18.67 -0.49 -13.26
CA PRO A 199 18.01 -0.84 -14.50
C PRO A 199 17.62 0.42 -15.28
N LYS A 200 17.95 0.47 -16.57
CA LYS A 200 17.57 1.59 -17.46
C LYS A 200 16.11 1.52 -17.87
N ALA A 201 15.56 0.31 -17.93
CA ALA A 201 14.17 0.03 -18.22
C ALA A 201 13.72 -1.20 -17.43
N ILE A 202 12.42 -1.32 -17.18
CA ILE A 202 11.79 -2.48 -16.54
C ILE A 202 10.62 -2.89 -17.44
N LEU A 203 10.64 -4.13 -17.90
CA LEU A 203 9.69 -4.68 -18.87
C LEU A 203 9.48 -3.72 -20.09
N GLY A 204 10.59 -3.18 -20.59
CA GLY A 204 10.60 -2.28 -21.74
C GLY A 204 10.18 -0.83 -21.44
N SER A 205 9.71 -0.50 -20.25
CA SER A 205 9.40 0.87 -19.84
C SER A 205 10.61 1.55 -19.21
N GLU A 206 11.00 2.73 -19.70
CA GLU A 206 12.16 3.49 -19.25
C GLU A 206 12.05 3.89 -17.78
N VAL A 207 13.15 3.72 -17.01
CA VAL A 207 13.24 4.23 -15.63
C VAL A 207 13.46 5.73 -15.68
N VAL A 208 12.54 6.49 -15.12
CA VAL A 208 12.55 7.96 -15.15
C VAL A 208 12.94 8.59 -13.81
N LYS A 209 12.79 7.86 -12.70
CA LYS A 209 13.13 8.34 -11.36
C LYS A 209 13.71 7.22 -10.50
N ILE A 210 14.74 7.54 -9.73
CA ILE A 210 15.37 6.64 -8.77
C ILE A 210 15.43 7.32 -7.40
N ASN A 211 14.91 6.67 -6.37
CA ASN A 211 15.09 7.07 -4.97
C ASN A 211 16.12 6.14 -4.33
N ASP A 212 17.18 6.68 -3.77
CA ASP A 212 18.13 5.95 -2.92
C ASP A 212 18.05 6.48 -1.48
N PHE A 213 17.44 5.71 -0.60
CA PHE A 213 17.29 6.08 0.81
C PHE A 213 18.60 5.91 1.61
N GLN A 214 19.63 5.31 1.05
CA GLN A 214 20.95 5.24 1.70
C GLN A 214 21.74 6.54 1.51
N THR A 215 21.65 7.15 0.33
CA THR A 215 22.27 8.44 0.05
C THR A 215 21.35 9.61 0.37
N LEU A 216 20.03 9.36 0.55
CA LEU A 216 18.95 10.33 0.70
C LEU A 216 18.80 11.23 -0.53
N GLU A 217 18.91 10.64 -1.72
CA GLU A 217 18.78 11.33 -2.99
C GLU A 217 17.70 10.74 -3.87
N THR A 218 16.92 11.60 -4.49
CA THR A 218 16.06 11.29 -5.64
C THR A 218 16.78 11.78 -6.90
N LEU A 219 16.97 10.90 -7.86
CA LEU A 219 17.51 11.21 -9.19
C LEU A 219 16.37 11.24 -10.22
N ASP A 220 16.21 12.36 -10.90
CA ASP A 220 15.48 12.42 -12.16
C ASP A 220 16.44 11.92 -13.26
N VAL A 221 16.12 10.77 -13.85
CA VAL A 221 17.04 10.09 -14.80
C VAL A 221 17.17 10.87 -16.12
N LYS A 222 16.10 11.56 -16.54
CA LYS A 222 16.06 12.30 -17.80
C LYS A 222 16.91 13.58 -17.74
N THR A 223 16.80 14.31 -16.64
CA THR A 223 17.49 15.60 -16.47
C THR A 223 18.82 15.49 -15.74
N GLY A 224 19.07 14.39 -15.03
CA GLY A 224 20.19 14.23 -14.13
C GLY A 224 20.06 15.03 -12.82
N ALA A 225 18.93 15.71 -12.60
CA ALA A 225 18.70 16.51 -11.41
C ALA A 225 18.55 15.63 -10.16
N LYS A 226 19.19 16.07 -9.08
CA LYS A 226 19.09 15.41 -7.78
C LYS A 226 18.37 16.30 -6.78
N THR A 227 17.46 15.69 -5.99
CA THR A 227 16.76 16.33 -4.88
C THR A 227 16.95 15.52 -3.60
N ALA A 228 16.97 16.18 -2.45
CA ALA A 228 17.11 15.51 -1.16
C ALA A 228 15.84 14.77 -0.77
N ILE A 229 15.98 13.61 -0.13
CA ILE A 229 14.91 12.87 0.54
C ILE A 229 14.95 13.22 2.02
N GLU A 230 13.88 13.83 2.52
CA GLU A 230 13.74 14.22 3.94
C GLU A 230 13.21 13.06 4.79
N GLN A 231 13.99 12.00 4.92
CA GLN A 231 13.68 10.81 5.73
C GLN A 231 14.92 10.26 6.41
N ASP A 232 14.73 9.27 7.28
CA ASP A 232 15.86 8.54 7.86
C ASP A 232 16.60 7.71 6.80
N ARG A 233 17.90 7.47 7.01
CA ARG A 233 18.67 6.59 6.11
C ARG A 233 18.24 5.14 6.23
N SER A 234 18.10 4.48 5.09
CA SER A 234 17.75 3.06 5.00
C SER A 234 18.34 2.43 3.74
N ASN A 235 18.68 1.16 3.80
CA ASN A 235 19.16 0.43 2.63
C ASN A 235 17.98 0.03 1.72
N VAL A 236 17.35 1.03 1.10
CA VAL A 236 16.22 0.87 0.17
C VAL A 236 16.51 1.60 -1.12
N LEU A 237 16.14 0.98 -2.23
CA LEU A 237 16.10 1.57 -3.56
C LEU A 237 14.68 1.52 -4.11
N GLN A 238 14.27 2.57 -4.83
CA GLN A 238 13.03 2.56 -5.62
C GLN A 238 13.30 3.04 -7.03
N TRP A 239 12.72 2.35 -8.00
CA TRP A 239 12.74 2.71 -9.41
C TRP A 239 11.32 2.98 -9.88
N PHE A 240 11.13 4.06 -10.60
CA PHE A 240 9.85 4.44 -11.19
C PHE A 240 10.02 4.55 -12.70
N THR A 241 9.14 3.91 -13.44
CA THR A 241 9.15 3.91 -14.89
C THR A 241 8.16 4.89 -15.50
N ALA A 242 8.33 5.20 -16.77
CA ALA A 242 7.48 6.14 -17.51
C ALA A 242 6.00 5.73 -17.55
N ASP A 243 5.69 4.43 -17.52
CA ASP A 243 4.32 3.91 -17.48
C ASP A 243 3.72 3.86 -16.06
N GLY A 244 4.45 4.39 -15.07
CA GLY A 244 4.02 4.47 -13.67
C GLY A 244 4.22 3.19 -12.86
N THR A 245 4.97 2.21 -13.36
CA THR A 245 5.43 1.07 -12.57
C THR A 245 6.40 1.54 -11.50
N ALA A 246 6.26 1.03 -10.29
CA ALA A 246 7.17 1.26 -9.17
C ALA A 246 7.78 -0.08 -8.71
N VAL A 247 9.08 -0.14 -8.55
CA VAL A 247 9.77 -1.29 -7.96
C VAL A 247 10.60 -0.80 -6.80
N SER A 248 10.37 -1.38 -5.61
CA SER A 248 11.15 -1.08 -4.40
C SER A 248 11.94 -2.30 -3.98
N VAL A 249 13.21 -2.13 -3.67
CA VAL A 249 14.12 -3.21 -3.27
C VAL A 249 14.65 -2.93 -1.88
N ARG A 250 14.48 -3.91 -0.97
CA ARG A 250 14.88 -3.77 0.42
C ARG A 250 15.38 -5.11 0.99
N PRO A 251 16.64 -5.18 1.48
CA PRO A 251 17.08 -6.33 2.27
C PRO A 251 16.40 -6.33 3.64
N SER A 252 16.17 -7.53 4.18
CA SER A 252 15.71 -7.68 5.58
C SER A 252 16.86 -7.33 6.53
N GLY A 253 16.54 -6.67 7.64
CA GLY A 253 17.51 -6.39 8.69
C GLY A 253 17.83 -7.58 9.61
N THR A 254 16.95 -8.58 9.65
CA THR A 254 17.01 -9.69 10.61
C THR A 254 17.23 -11.06 9.98
N GLU A 255 16.95 -11.20 8.71
CA GLU A 255 17.00 -12.48 7.98
C GLU A 255 17.75 -12.32 6.67
N PRO A 256 18.43 -13.37 6.17
CA PRO A 256 19.13 -13.33 4.90
C PRO A 256 18.16 -13.42 3.72
N LYS A 257 17.34 -12.38 3.57
CA LYS A 257 16.38 -12.22 2.47
C LYS A 257 16.35 -10.80 1.94
N ILE A 258 16.03 -10.65 0.68
CA ILE A 258 15.77 -9.39 0.02
C ILE A 258 14.34 -9.39 -0.54
N LYS A 259 13.62 -8.31 -0.34
CA LYS A 259 12.24 -8.13 -0.78
C LYS A 259 12.19 -7.18 -1.95
N PHE A 260 11.41 -7.55 -2.95
CA PHE A 260 11.05 -6.72 -4.10
C PHE A 260 9.56 -6.47 -4.04
N TYR A 261 9.19 -5.20 -3.93
CA TYR A 261 7.80 -4.75 -3.98
C TYR A 261 7.52 -4.16 -5.34
N PHE A 262 6.44 -4.57 -5.96
CA PHE A 262 5.99 -4.10 -7.26
C PHE A 262 4.69 -3.34 -7.10
N GLY A 263 4.58 -2.19 -7.76
CA GLY A 263 3.35 -1.47 -7.95
C GLY A 263 3.16 -1.20 -9.44
N VAL A 264 2.09 -1.71 -10.02
CA VAL A 264 1.71 -1.45 -11.41
C VAL A 264 0.33 -0.82 -11.43
N LYS A 265 0.03 -0.06 -12.50
CA LYS A 265 -1.29 0.55 -12.67
C LYS A 265 -1.76 0.53 -14.11
N ALA A 266 -3.05 0.55 -14.28
CA ALA A 266 -3.72 0.76 -15.54
C ALA A 266 -4.99 1.60 -15.34
N PRO A 267 -5.49 2.31 -16.35
CA PRO A 267 -6.83 2.87 -16.29
C PRO A 267 -7.86 1.73 -16.27
N LEU A 268 -8.94 1.91 -15.53
CA LEU A 268 -10.10 1.02 -15.53
C LEU A 268 -11.31 1.84 -15.98
N ALA A 269 -11.81 1.57 -17.17
CA ALA A 269 -12.90 2.36 -17.75
C ALA A 269 -14.25 2.04 -17.09
N SER A 270 -14.44 0.78 -16.69
CA SER A 270 -15.65 0.33 -16.00
C SER A 270 -15.39 -0.91 -15.17
N VAL A 271 -16.25 -1.20 -14.20
CA VAL A 271 -16.20 -2.43 -13.40
C VAL A 271 -16.31 -3.69 -14.27
N ALA A 272 -16.97 -3.61 -15.45
CA ALA A 272 -17.07 -4.75 -16.37
C ALA A 272 -15.70 -5.22 -16.89
N ASP A 273 -14.72 -4.33 -16.95
CA ASP A 273 -13.37 -4.62 -17.43
C ASP A 273 -12.44 -5.10 -16.31
N PHE A 274 -12.94 -5.23 -15.07
CA PHE A 274 -12.11 -5.51 -13.88
C PHE A 274 -11.31 -6.79 -14.00
N ASP A 275 -11.96 -7.93 -14.31
CA ASP A 275 -11.29 -9.24 -14.36
C ASP A 275 -10.21 -9.26 -15.47
N LYS A 276 -10.47 -8.63 -16.60
CA LYS A 276 -9.51 -8.51 -17.71
C LYS A 276 -8.31 -7.67 -17.31
N THR A 277 -8.55 -6.48 -16.75
CA THR A 277 -7.48 -5.56 -16.34
C THR A 277 -6.65 -6.17 -15.18
N LEU A 278 -7.28 -6.90 -14.25
CA LEU A 278 -6.59 -7.63 -13.20
C LEU A 278 -5.61 -8.65 -13.79
N ALA A 279 -6.06 -9.45 -14.75
CA ALA A 279 -5.22 -10.45 -15.42
C ALA A 279 -4.04 -9.80 -16.17
N GLU A 280 -4.26 -8.67 -16.82
CA GLU A 280 -3.21 -7.91 -17.51
C GLU A 280 -2.16 -7.36 -16.52
N LEU A 281 -2.60 -6.83 -15.37
CA LEU A 281 -1.70 -6.32 -14.34
C LEU A 281 -0.93 -7.44 -13.63
N ASP A 282 -1.57 -8.59 -13.37
CA ASP A 282 -0.89 -9.76 -12.83
C ASP A 282 0.16 -10.30 -13.82
N ALA A 283 -0.16 -10.39 -15.10
CA ALA A 283 0.79 -10.77 -16.13
C ALA A 283 1.97 -9.78 -16.24
N LYS A 284 1.70 -8.48 -16.06
CA LYS A 284 2.75 -7.45 -16.02
C LYS A 284 3.70 -7.64 -14.84
N ILE A 285 3.18 -7.94 -13.64
CA ILE A 285 4.02 -8.23 -12.46
C ILE A 285 4.89 -9.48 -12.72
N GLU A 286 4.32 -10.55 -13.26
CA GLU A 286 5.09 -11.75 -13.62
C GLU A 286 6.16 -11.46 -14.68
N GLY A 287 5.85 -10.62 -15.66
CA GLY A 287 6.84 -10.13 -16.64
C GLY A 287 8.00 -9.38 -15.98
N ILE A 288 7.71 -8.49 -15.02
CA ILE A 288 8.74 -7.74 -14.27
C ILE A 288 9.63 -8.69 -13.45
N LYS A 289 9.05 -9.71 -12.80
CA LYS A 289 9.83 -10.71 -12.04
C LYS A 289 10.83 -11.43 -12.93
N LYS A 290 10.42 -11.83 -14.14
CA LYS A 290 11.30 -12.49 -15.13
C LYS A 290 12.38 -11.53 -15.64
N ASP A 291 12.02 -10.30 -15.99
CA ASP A 291 12.93 -9.27 -16.47
C ASP A 291 14.05 -8.98 -15.45
N LEU A 292 13.69 -8.91 -14.17
CA LEU A 292 14.62 -8.72 -13.05
C LEU A 292 15.28 -10.01 -12.55
N LYS A 293 15.02 -11.17 -13.17
CA LYS A 293 15.60 -12.49 -12.82
C LYS A 293 15.40 -12.87 -11.35
N LEU A 294 14.18 -12.71 -10.86
CA LEU A 294 13.80 -12.95 -9.45
C LEU A 294 13.16 -14.34 -9.23
N GLU A 295 13.20 -15.21 -10.20
CA GLU A 295 12.71 -16.60 -10.10
C GLU A 295 13.69 -17.52 -9.38
#